data_b3fe00fa483b65e35c3e63895ecf850d
#
_entry.id   b3fe00fa483b65e35c3e63895ecf850d
#
_cell.length_a   1.000
_cell.length_b   1.000
_cell.length_c   1.000
_cell.angle_alpha   90.00
_cell.angle_beta   90.00
_cell.angle_gamma   90.00
#
_symmetry.space_group_name_H-M   'P 1'
#
loop_
_entity.id
_entity.type
_entity.pdbx_description
1 polymer ?
#
loop_
_entity_poly.entity_id
_entity_poly.type
_entity_poly.pdbx_seq_one_letter_code
_entity_poly.pdbx_strand_id
1 'polypeptide(L)'
;MRARGRRIEFRSSWTPGDRIVSDRLAVLLQYLLPKKALTAFAGWCAASRATGWTRRVIPWFIQRYGVNMAEAANPDPASYASFNEFFTRPLRPGVRPLADADWVCPVDGAISQF
;
A
#
# COMPACT_ATOMS: atom_id res chain seq x y z
N MET A 1 -10.85 -31.90 27.76
CA MET A 1 -9.84 -31.30 26.87
C MET A 1 -9.97 -29.79 26.90
N ARG A 2 -9.08 -29.09 27.63
CA ARG A 2 -9.14 -27.62 27.78
C ARG A 2 -8.21 -26.99 26.73
N ALA A 3 -8.77 -26.27 25.77
CA ALA A 3 -8.01 -25.50 24.81
C ALA A 3 -7.33 -24.32 25.53
N ARG A 4 -6.00 -24.34 25.59
CA ARG A 4 -5.18 -23.20 26.05
C ARG A 4 -5.19 -22.13 24.98
N GLY A 5 -5.98 -21.06 25.17
CA GLY A 5 -5.89 -19.86 24.39
C GLY A 5 -4.50 -19.21 24.58
N ARG A 6 -3.70 -19.15 23.51
CA ARG A 6 -2.47 -18.35 23.46
C ARG A 6 -2.87 -16.87 23.50
N ARG A 7 -2.61 -16.22 24.61
CA ARG A 7 -2.70 -14.77 24.73
C ARG A 7 -1.54 -14.18 23.93
N ILE A 8 -1.82 -13.54 22.81
CA ILE A 8 -0.82 -12.79 22.05
C ILE A 8 -0.57 -11.52 22.85
N GLU A 9 0.54 -11.47 23.60
CA GLU A 9 1.02 -10.25 24.23
C GLU A 9 1.59 -9.33 23.12
N PHE A 10 0.81 -8.32 22.77
CA PHE A 10 1.27 -7.22 21.91
C PHE A 10 2.19 -6.34 22.77
N ARG A 11 3.48 -6.63 22.71
CA ARG A 11 4.51 -5.85 23.38
C ARG A 11 4.73 -4.55 22.59
N SER A 12 3.96 -3.53 22.90
CA SER A 12 4.20 -2.17 22.42
C SER A 12 5.42 -1.60 23.14
N SER A 13 6.59 -1.66 22.52
CA SER A 13 7.76 -0.87 22.94
C SER A 13 7.55 0.58 22.47
N TRP A 14 6.64 1.27 23.14
CA TRP A 14 6.37 2.68 22.90
C TRP A 14 7.29 3.53 23.78
N THR A 15 8.28 4.22 23.22
CA THR A 15 9.05 5.27 23.89
C THR A 15 8.52 6.64 23.45
N PRO A 16 7.91 7.42 24.33
CA PRO A 16 7.22 8.68 23.97
C PRO A 16 8.14 9.87 23.65
N GLY A 17 9.46 9.75 23.84
CA GLY A 17 10.35 10.92 23.90
C GLY A 17 10.81 11.50 22.56
N ASP A 18 11.05 10.67 21.54
CA ASP A 18 11.74 11.13 20.32
C ASP A 18 10.78 11.58 19.19
N ARG A 19 9.48 11.40 19.35
CA ARG A 19 8.50 11.73 18.31
C ARG A 19 8.00 13.17 18.30
N ILE A 20 8.05 13.87 19.43
CA ILE A 20 7.44 15.22 19.55
C ILE A 20 8.14 16.25 18.65
N VAL A 21 9.45 16.14 18.47
CA VAL A 21 10.21 17.06 17.60
C VAL A 21 10.00 16.71 16.12
N SER A 22 9.93 15.41 15.79
CA SER A 22 9.68 14.96 14.42
C SER A 22 8.25 15.24 13.97
N ASP A 23 7.27 15.13 14.87
CA ASP A 23 5.87 15.38 14.55
C ASP A 23 5.60 16.87 14.32
N ARG A 24 6.21 17.75 15.08
CA ARG A 24 6.12 19.22 14.86
C ARG A 24 6.77 19.65 13.55
N LEU A 25 7.93 19.09 13.22
CA LEU A 25 8.60 19.31 11.94
C LEU A 25 7.80 18.76 10.77
N ALA A 26 7.23 17.57 10.91
CA ALA A 26 6.37 16.96 9.89
C ALA A 26 5.10 17.79 9.66
N VAL A 27 4.47 18.28 10.73
CA VAL A 27 3.31 19.16 10.65
C VAL A 27 3.68 20.50 9.99
N LEU A 28 4.82 21.10 10.36
CA LEU A 28 5.30 22.35 9.76
C LEU A 28 5.59 22.18 8.26
N LEU A 29 6.25 21.08 7.88
CA LEU A 29 6.46 20.73 6.47
C LEU A 29 5.14 20.54 5.72
N GLN A 30 4.14 19.91 6.34
CA GLN A 30 2.83 19.74 5.74
C GLN A 30 2.09 21.07 5.49
N TYR A 31 2.31 22.08 6.34
CA TYR A 31 1.77 23.43 6.12
C TYR A 31 2.54 24.22 5.06
N LEU A 32 3.86 24.00 4.94
CA LEU A 32 4.69 24.69 3.96
C LEU A 32 4.58 24.10 2.54
N LEU A 33 4.31 22.79 2.43
CA LEU A 33 4.13 22.16 1.12
C LEU A 33 2.67 22.32 0.65
N PRO A 34 2.44 22.92 -0.53
CA PRO A 34 1.10 22.98 -1.10
C PRO A 34 0.62 21.56 -1.41
N LYS A 35 -0.28 21.04 -0.58
CA LYS A 35 -0.79 19.66 -0.66
C LYS A 35 -1.26 19.31 -2.08
N LYS A 36 -1.93 20.25 -2.75
CA LYS A 36 -2.41 20.08 -4.13
C LYS A 36 -1.26 19.90 -5.13
N ALA A 37 -0.17 20.66 -4.99
CA ALA A 37 0.99 20.56 -5.88
C ALA A 37 1.74 19.22 -5.64
N LEU A 38 1.88 18.80 -4.41
CA LEU A 38 2.51 17.51 -4.07
C LEU A 38 1.71 16.32 -4.62
N THR A 39 0.38 16.36 -4.46
CA THR A 39 -0.51 15.31 -4.99
C THR A 39 -0.49 15.31 -6.52
N ALA A 40 -0.52 16.48 -7.16
CA ALA A 40 -0.43 16.60 -8.62
C ALA A 40 0.92 16.08 -9.15
N PHE A 41 2.02 16.42 -8.46
CA PHE A 41 3.35 15.92 -8.80
C PHE A 41 3.46 14.40 -8.64
N ALA A 42 2.95 13.84 -7.53
CA ALA A 42 2.92 12.40 -7.31
C ALA A 42 2.07 11.69 -8.37
N GLY A 43 0.91 12.25 -8.73
CA GLY A 43 0.06 11.74 -9.81
C GLY A 43 0.76 11.79 -11.17
N TRP A 44 1.45 12.89 -11.47
CA TRP A 44 2.24 13.01 -12.68
C TRP A 44 3.38 11.99 -12.73
N CYS A 45 4.12 11.81 -11.64
CA CYS A 45 5.16 10.79 -11.54
C CYS A 45 4.60 9.37 -11.73
N ALA A 46 3.44 9.06 -11.12
CA ALA A 46 2.79 7.76 -11.23
C ALA A 46 2.28 7.47 -12.65
N ALA A 47 1.81 8.50 -13.36
CA ALA A 47 1.37 8.42 -14.75
C ALA A 47 2.52 8.45 -15.76
N SER A 48 3.72 8.85 -15.31
CA SER A 48 4.90 8.97 -16.21
C SER A 48 5.27 7.61 -16.78
N ARG A 49 5.48 7.59 -18.11
CA ARG A 49 5.97 6.43 -18.85
C ARG A 49 7.49 6.42 -18.99
N ALA A 50 8.19 7.17 -18.15
CA ALA A 50 9.65 7.18 -18.13
C ALA A 50 10.19 5.81 -17.71
N THR A 51 10.66 5.03 -18.65
CA THR A 51 11.09 3.64 -18.48
C THR A 51 12.14 3.47 -17.37
N GLY A 52 13.02 4.46 -17.19
CA GLY A 52 14.04 4.41 -16.14
C GLY A 52 13.45 4.55 -14.73
N TRP A 53 12.40 5.34 -14.57
CA TRP A 53 11.69 5.53 -13.31
C TRP A 53 10.85 4.30 -12.94
N THR A 54 9.99 3.84 -13.86
CA THR A 54 9.10 2.70 -13.64
C THR A 54 9.86 1.42 -13.33
N ARG A 55 10.97 1.16 -14.03
CA ARG A 55 11.83 -0.01 -13.80
C ARG A 55 12.49 -0.03 -12.41
N ARG A 56 12.63 1.10 -11.74
CA ARG A 56 13.16 1.18 -10.38
C ARG A 56 12.08 1.17 -9.31
N VAL A 57 11.02 1.92 -9.55
CA VAL A 57 9.95 2.14 -8.55
C VAL A 57 9.07 0.90 -8.39
N ILE A 58 8.71 0.23 -9.49
CA ILE A 58 7.83 -0.94 -9.42
C ILE A 58 8.48 -2.09 -8.63
N PRO A 59 9.72 -2.54 -8.91
CA PRO A 59 10.36 -3.59 -8.12
C PRO A 59 10.58 -3.19 -6.66
N TRP A 60 10.97 -1.94 -6.41
CA TRP A 60 11.10 -1.42 -5.06
C TRP A 60 9.78 -1.49 -4.28
N PHE A 61 8.69 -1.09 -4.91
CA PHE A 61 7.35 -1.14 -4.32
C PHE A 61 6.91 -2.58 -4.01
N ILE A 62 7.13 -3.50 -4.96
CA ILE A 62 6.83 -4.93 -4.77
C ILE A 62 7.56 -5.48 -3.55
N GLN A 63 8.86 -5.22 -3.42
CA GLN A 63 9.67 -5.69 -2.29
C GLN A 63 9.27 -5.01 -0.99
N ARG A 64 9.03 -3.70 -1.01
CA ARG A 64 8.72 -2.91 0.20
C ARG A 64 7.37 -3.28 0.82
N TYR A 65 6.39 -3.62 0.00
CA TYR A 65 5.03 -3.91 0.42
C TYR A 65 4.63 -5.38 0.28
N GLY A 66 5.54 -6.24 -0.15
CA GLY A 66 5.28 -7.68 -0.29
C GLY A 66 4.17 -7.99 -1.30
N VAL A 67 4.13 -7.26 -2.43
CA VAL A 67 3.05 -7.40 -3.42
C VAL A 67 3.13 -8.76 -4.10
N ASN A 68 2.04 -9.54 -4.02
CA ASN A 68 1.95 -10.84 -4.69
C ASN A 68 1.66 -10.67 -6.18
N MET A 69 2.69 -10.75 -7.01
CA MET A 69 2.56 -10.63 -8.46
C MET A 69 1.90 -11.86 -9.11
N ALA A 70 1.88 -13.01 -8.44
CA ALA A 70 1.24 -14.21 -8.97
C ALA A 70 -0.29 -14.07 -9.11
N GLU A 71 -0.90 -13.16 -8.37
CA GLU A 71 -2.32 -12.83 -8.46
C GLU A 71 -2.66 -11.90 -9.62
N ALA A 72 -1.68 -11.20 -10.17
CA ALA A 72 -1.89 -10.30 -11.30
C ALA A 72 -2.16 -11.07 -12.61
N ALA A 73 -2.99 -10.51 -13.46
CA ALA A 73 -3.22 -11.06 -14.82
C ALA A 73 -1.92 -11.12 -15.62
N ASN A 74 -1.06 -10.10 -15.44
CA ASN A 74 0.30 -10.10 -15.97
C ASN A 74 1.29 -10.06 -14.79
N PRO A 75 2.07 -11.13 -14.54
CA PRO A 75 2.98 -11.19 -13.40
C PRO A 75 4.32 -10.49 -13.65
N ASP A 76 4.64 -10.06 -14.87
CA ASP A 76 5.91 -9.41 -15.19
C ASP A 76 5.90 -7.91 -14.84
N PRO A 77 6.67 -7.46 -13.83
CA PRO A 77 6.75 -6.07 -13.44
C PRO A 77 7.29 -5.15 -14.55
N ALA A 78 8.10 -5.68 -15.47
CA ALA A 78 8.73 -4.89 -16.53
C ALA A 78 7.77 -4.56 -17.68
N SER A 79 6.62 -5.25 -17.76
CA SER A 79 5.63 -5.06 -18.82
C SER A 79 4.76 -3.81 -18.63
N TYR A 80 4.72 -3.24 -17.41
CA TYR A 80 3.89 -2.08 -17.12
C TYR A 80 4.56 -0.79 -17.59
N ALA A 81 3.86 0.00 -18.41
CA ALA A 81 4.39 1.24 -18.97
C ALA A 81 4.48 2.38 -17.95
N SER A 82 3.68 2.33 -16.87
CA SER A 82 3.68 3.32 -15.80
C SER A 82 3.41 2.67 -14.44
N PHE A 83 3.76 3.40 -13.36
CA PHE A 83 3.42 2.94 -12.00
C PHE A 83 1.90 2.88 -11.79
N ASN A 84 1.15 3.79 -12.39
CA ASN A 84 -0.31 3.80 -12.29
C ASN A 84 -0.91 2.53 -12.92
N GLU A 85 -0.42 2.13 -14.10
CA GLU A 85 -0.85 0.88 -14.76
C GLU A 85 -0.54 -0.35 -13.91
N PHE A 86 0.65 -0.40 -13.30
CA PHE A 86 0.99 -1.44 -12.34
C PHE A 86 0.07 -1.42 -11.12
N PHE A 87 -0.24 -0.26 -10.57
CA PHE A 87 -1.05 -0.13 -9.36
C PHE A 87 -2.51 -0.54 -9.59
N THR A 88 -3.07 -0.20 -10.75
CA THR A 88 -4.45 -0.54 -11.15
C THR A 88 -4.56 -1.85 -11.94
N ARG A 89 -3.54 -2.70 -11.91
CA ARG A 89 -3.48 -3.93 -12.70
C ARG A 89 -4.67 -4.85 -12.43
N PRO A 90 -5.21 -5.50 -13.47
CA PRO A 90 -6.23 -6.51 -13.30
C PRO A 90 -5.68 -7.76 -12.58
N LEU A 91 -6.53 -8.41 -11.81
CA LEU A 91 -6.23 -9.70 -11.19
C LEU A 91 -6.59 -10.84 -12.14
N ARG A 92 -6.01 -12.02 -11.90
CA ARG A 92 -6.42 -13.24 -12.59
C ARG A 92 -7.87 -13.57 -12.23
N PRO A 93 -8.64 -14.11 -13.18
CA PRO A 93 -9.98 -14.63 -12.88
C PRO A 93 -9.92 -15.67 -11.74
N GLY A 94 -10.85 -15.58 -10.79
CA GLY A 94 -10.97 -16.51 -9.69
C GLY A 94 -10.03 -16.30 -8.48
N VAL A 95 -9.11 -15.33 -8.54
CA VAL A 95 -8.24 -15.01 -7.37
C VAL A 95 -9.02 -14.41 -6.21
N ARG A 96 -10.09 -13.69 -6.51
CA ARG A 96 -11.01 -13.11 -5.53
C ARG A 96 -12.43 -13.64 -5.78
N PRO A 97 -12.75 -14.88 -5.34
CA PRO A 97 -14.11 -15.38 -5.45
C PRO A 97 -15.04 -14.58 -4.52
N LEU A 98 -16.19 -14.20 -5.05
CA LEU A 98 -17.23 -13.59 -4.23
C LEU A 98 -17.84 -14.66 -3.33
N ALA A 99 -18.07 -14.32 -2.06
CA ALA A 99 -18.80 -15.18 -1.15
C ALA A 99 -20.30 -15.21 -1.56
N ASP A 100 -20.94 -16.34 -1.36
CA ASP A 100 -22.40 -16.46 -1.48
C ASP A 100 -23.03 -15.89 -0.19
N ALA A 101 -23.22 -14.57 -0.16
CA ALA A 101 -23.73 -13.82 0.98
C ALA A 101 -24.51 -12.59 0.50
N ASP A 102 -25.48 -12.16 1.30
CA ASP A 102 -26.32 -10.98 1.00
C ASP A 102 -25.50 -9.68 0.93
N TRP A 103 -24.37 -9.64 1.66
CA TRP A 103 -23.46 -8.50 1.70
C TRP A 103 -22.01 -8.95 1.58
N VAL A 104 -21.28 -8.34 0.66
CA VAL A 104 -19.84 -8.57 0.49
C VAL A 104 -19.09 -7.26 0.57
N CYS A 105 -17.88 -7.30 1.14
CA CYS A 105 -17.02 -6.13 1.17
C CYS A 105 -16.46 -5.87 -0.23
N PRO A 106 -16.54 -4.64 -0.76
CA PRO A 106 -16.08 -4.32 -2.11
C PRO A 106 -14.56 -4.28 -2.24
N VAL A 107 -13.82 -4.28 -1.11
CA VAL A 107 -12.37 -4.20 -1.08
C VAL A 107 -11.80 -5.16 -0.03
N ASP A 108 -10.63 -5.69 -0.30
CA ASP A 108 -9.85 -6.39 0.71
C ASP A 108 -9.19 -5.36 1.65
N GLY A 109 -9.32 -5.56 2.94
CA GLY A 109 -8.77 -4.64 3.92
C GLY A 109 -8.80 -5.18 5.33
N ALA A 110 -8.19 -4.45 6.24
CA ALA A 110 -8.24 -4.73 7.67
C ALA A 110 -8.92 -3.56 8.40
N ILE A 111 -9.82 -3.88 9.31
CA ILE A 111 -10.43 -2.87 10.19
C ILE A 111 -9.41 -2.54 11.28
N SER A 112 -8.93 -1.30 11.30
CA SER A 112 -7.95 -0.83 12.28
C SER A 112 -8.59 -0.14 13.49
N GLN A 113 -9.80 0.39 13.31
CA GLN A 113 -10.59 1.07 14.36
C GLN A 113 -12.08 0.81 14.13
N PHE A 114 -12.81 0.60 15.21
CA PHE A 114 -14.27 0.45 15.26
C PHE A 114 -14.81 1.00 16.58
#